data_b4cd7c7823e7b2ac6100b2090322cc36
#
_entry.id   b4cd7c7823e7b2ac6100b2090322cc36
#
_cell.length_a   1.000
_cell.length_b   1.000
_cell.length_c   1.000
_cell.angle_alpha   90.00
_cell.angle_beta   90.00
_cell.angle_gamma   90.00
#
_symmetry.space_group_name_H-M   'P 1'
#
loop_
_entity.id
_entity.type
_entity.pdbx_description
1 polymer ?
#
loop_
_entity_poly.entity_id
_entity_poly.type
_entity_poly.pdbx_seq_one_letter_code
_entity_poly.pdbx_strand_id
1 'polypeptide(L)'
;RGTAEINDKSNPDIVSDFYAIMGDIYHSQGEKEKSYAAYDSCLQWKPDHIATLNNYAYFLCTEGGNLKKAEEMSAKAVKAEPANATYLDTYAWILFCEERYAEAKFYMDATLKNDTDSAVSAAVLEHAGDIYMKVGEKEQALEFLQKAIEAGGDKDALTRKMNLYRKEK
;
A
#
# COMPACT_ATOMS: atom_id res chain seq x y z
N ARG A 1 -18.69 -22.90 -1.41
CA ARG A 1 -19.57 -23.37 -0.31
C ARG A 1 -20.00 -22.24 0.64
N GLY A 2 -19.10 -21.37 1.07
CA GLY A 2 -19.40 -20.32 2.04
C GLY A 2 -20.46 -19.31 1.58
N THR A 3 -20.51 -18.96 0.28
CA THR A 3 -21.44 -17.96 -0.25
C THR A 3 -22.88 -18.46 -0.39
N ALA A 4 -23.11 -19.75 -0.56
CA ALA A 4 -24.45 -20.33 -0.73
C ALA A 4 -25.34 -20.20 0.54
N GLU A 5 -24.74 -19.99 1.70
CA GLU A 5 -25.43 -19.87 2.99
C GLU A 5 -25.54 -18.42 3.48
N ILE A 6 -25.02 -17.46 2.73
CA ILE A 6 -25.07 -16.06 3.11
C ILE A 6 -26.47 -15.49 2.85
N ASN A 7 -27.04 -14.86 3.85
CA ASN A 7 -28.34 -14.20 3.81
C ASN A 7 -28.37 -13.00 4.77
N ASP A 8 -29.49 -12.26 4.79
CA ASP A 8 -29.65 -11.03 5.60
C ASP A 8 -29.43 -11.23 7.12
N LYS A 9 -29.46 -12.49 7.60
CA LYS A 9 -29.24 -12.83 9.00
C LYS A 9 -27.79 -13.26 9.30
N SER A 10 -26.95 -13.31 8.27
CA SER A 10 -25.53 -13.67 8.45
C SER A 10 -24.81 -12.60 9.24
N ASN A 11 -23.81 -13.04 10.05
CA ASN A 11 -22.97 -12.11 10.81
C ASN A 11 -22.09 -11.29 9.86
N PRO A 12 -22.22 -9.94 9.83
CA PRO A 12 -21.46 -9.08 8.93
C PRO A 12 -19.94 -9.25 9.07
N ASP A 13 -19.43 -9.44 10.28
CA ASP A 13 -18.00 -9.60 10.52
C ASP A 13 -17.47 -10.88 9.87
N ILE A 14 -18.17 -12.00 10.05
CA ILE A 14 -17.78 -13.29 9.46
C ILE A 14 -17.86 -13.24 7.95
N VAL A 15 -18.91 -12.64 7.39
CA VAL A 15 -19.10 -12.54 5.94
C VAL A 15 -18.05 -11.64 5.31
N SER A 16 -17.78 -10.49 5.94
CA SER A 16 -16.75 -9.56 5.44
C SER A 16 -15.35 -10.19 5.46
N ASP A 17 -15.00 -10.88 6.55
CA ASP A 17 -13.73 -11.59 6.65
C ASP A 17 -13.59 -12.68 5.57
N PHE A 18 -14.66 -13.41 5.29
CA PHE A 18 -14.69 -14.40 4.22
C PHE A 18 -14.38 -13.76 2.85
N TYR A 19 -15.05 -12.67 2.52
CA TYR A 19 -14.79 -11.97 1.25
C TYR A 19 -13.40 -11.32 1.20
N ALA A 20 -12.89 -10.83 2.32
CA ALA A 20 -11.53 -10.32 2.40
C ALA A 20 -10.50 -11.40 2.05
N ILE A 21 -10.64 -12.58 2.65
CA ILE A 21 -9.77 -13.74 2.36
C ILE A 21 -9.88 -14.16 0.91
N MET A 22 -11.11 -14.21 0.35
CA MET A 22 -11.31 -14.51 -1.07
C MET A 22 -10.59 -13.50 -1.96
N GLY A 23 -10.68 -12.21 -1.62
CA GLY A 23 -10.00 -11.14 -2.36
C GLY A 23 -8.48 -11.35 -2.38
N ASP A 24 -7.89 -11.65 -1.24
CA ASP A 24 -6.45 -11.91 -1.12
C ASP A 24 -6.03 -13.16 -1.92
N ILE A 25 -6.81 -14.23 -1.86
CA ILE A 25 -6.54 -15.46 -2.62
C ILE A 25 -6.60 -15.18 -4.13
N TYR A 26 -7.66 -14.55 -4.62
CA TYR A 26 -7.79 -14.21 -6.03
C TYR A 26 -6.66 -13.31 -6.50
N HIS A 27 -6.25 -12.34 -5.69
CA HIS A 27 -5.13 -11.48 -6.02
C HIS A 27 -3.83 -12.28 -6.17
N SER A 28 -3.54 -13.19 -5.23
CA SER A 28 -2.36 -14.05 -5.29
C SER A 28 -2.34 -14.99 -6.50
N GLN A 29 -3.51 -15.30 -7.04
CA GLN A 29 -3.68 -16.11 -8.25
C GLN A 29 -3.63 -15.29 -9.56
N GLY A 30 -3.48 -13.98 -9.46
CA GLY A 30 -3.51 -13.07 -10.60
C GLY A 30 -4.91 -12.80 -11.16
N GLU A 31 -5.97 -13.19 -10.45
CA GLU A 31 -7.36 -12.99 -10.83
C GLU A 31 -7.89 -11.64 -10.33
N LYS A 32 -7.38 -10.56 -10.89
CA LYS A 32 -7.58 -9.18 -10.44
C LYS A 32 -9.06 -8.79 -10.32
N GLU A 33 -9.87 -9.06 -11.34
CA GLU A 33 -11.30 -8.69 -11.37
C GLU A 33 -12.08 -9.42 -10.26
N LYS A 34 -11.79 -10.69 -10.05
CA LYS A 34 -12.40 -11.48 -8.98
C LYS A 34 -11.96 -10.98 -7.59
N SER A 35 -10.69 -10.60 -7.46
CA SER A 35 -10.15 -10.02 -6.24
C SER A 35 -10.92 -8.74 -5.87
N TYR A 36 -11.04 -7.82 -6.81
CA TYR A 36 -11.73 -6.55 -6.59
C TYR A 36 -13.22 -6.73 -6.30
N ALA A 37 -13.89 -7.67 -7.00
CA ALA A 37 -15.28 -8.00 -6.71
C ALA A 37 -15.47 -8.56 -5.29
N ALA A 38 -14.54 -9.39 -4.82
CA ALA A 38 -14.57 -9.92 -3.46
C ALA A 38 -14.32 -8.80 -2.42
N TYR A 39 -13.38 -7.90 -2.65
CA TYR A 39 -13.17 -6.74 -1.78
C TYR A 39 -14.38 -5.80 -1.75
N ASP A 40 -15.02 -5.55 -2.89
CA ASP A 40 -16.25 -4.76 -2.94
C ASP A 40 -17.36 -5.42 -2.11
N SER A 41 -17.51 -6.72 -2.19
CA SER A 41 -18.47 -7.48 -1.37
C SER A 41 -18.14 -7.38 0.11
N CYS A 42 -16.87 -7.51 0.48
CA CYS A 42 -16.40 -7.32 1.86
C CYS A 42 -16.84 -5.95 2.40
N LEU A 43 -16.62 -4.88 1.64
CA LEU A 43 -16.92 -3.51 2.04
C LEU A 43 -18.42 -3.19 1.99
N GLN A 44 -19.24 -3.94 1.26
CA GLN A 44 -20.70 -3.86 1.35
C GLN A 44 -21.21 -4.38 2.70
N TRP A 45 -20.63 -5.48 3.18
CA TRP A 45 -20.99 -6.06 4.48
C TRP A 45 -20.40 -5.28 5.66
N LYS A 46 -19.19 -4.78 5.51
CA LYS A 46 -18.48 -4.01 6.54
C LYS A 46 -17.67 -2.88 5.91
N PRO A 47 -18.26 -1.68 5.75
CA PRO A 47 -17.59 -0.53 5.12
C PRO A 47 -16.30 -0.09 5.79
N ASP A 48 -16.12 -0.42 7.07
CA ASP A 48 -14.94 -0.12 7.88
C ASP A 48 -14.03 -1.36 8.11
N HIS A 49 -14.05 -2.31 7.21
CA HIS A 49 -13.08 -3.41 7.23
C HIS A 49 -11.69 -2.88 6.84
N ILE A 50 -10.94 -2.44 7.86
CA ILE A 50 -9.75 -1.60 7.70
C ILE A 50 -8.65 -2.27 6.86
N ALA A 51 -8.36 -3.54 7.14
CA ALA A 51 -7.35 -4.29 6.37
C ALA A 51 -7.70 -4.36 4.88
N THR A 52 -8.96 -4.58 4.53
CA THR A 52 -9.43 -4.60 3.14
C THR A 52 -9.34 -3.22 2.49
N LEU A 53 -9.73 -2.17 3.20
CA LEU A 53 -9.57 -0.79 2.70
C LEU A 53 -8.11 -0.52 2.31
N ASN A 54 -7.16 -0.91 3.15
CA ASN A 54 -5.74 -0.74 2.84
C ASN A 54 -5.27 -1.61 1.67
N ASN A 55 -5.56 -2.91 1.68
CA ASN A 55 -5.09 -3.84 0.64
C ASN A 55 -5.68 -3.49 -0.72
N TYR A 56 -6.96 -3.22 -0.78
CA TYR A 56 -7.64 -2.83 -2.01
C TYR A 56 -7.08 -1.50 -2.56
N ALA A 57 -6.90 -0.51 -1.70
CA ALA A 57 -6.31 0.77 -2.07
C ALA A 57 -4.90 0.61 -2.65
N TYR A 58 -4.07 -0.20 -2.01
CA TYR A 58 -2.71 -0.47 -2.48
C TYR A 58 -2.70 -1.12 -3.87
N PHE A 59 -3.52 -2.14 -4.08
CA PHE A 59 -3.60 -2.82 -5.37
C PHE A 59 -4.16 -1.93 -6.47
N LEU A 60 -5.18 -1.14 -6.19
CA LEU A 60 -5.67 -0.13 -7.15
C LEU A 60 -4.57 0.83 -7.57
N CYS A 61 -3.77 1.31 -6.62
CA CYS A 61 -2.67 2.21 -6.91
C CYS A 61 -1.58 1.55 -7.76
N THR A 62 -1.11 0.38 -7.34
CA THR A 62 0.01 -0.30 -8.00
C THR A 62 -0.35 -0.92 -9.36
N GLU A 63 -1.61 -1.22 -9.58
CA GLU A 63 -2.10 -1.85 -10.81
C GLU A 63 -2.73 -0.86 -11.79
N GLY A 64 -2.56 0.44 -11.55
CA GLY A 64 -3.04 1.49 -12.46
C GLY A 64 -4.55 1.70 -12.42
N GLY A 65 -5.20 1.39 -11.30
CA GLY A 65 -6.63 1.58 -11.09
C GLY A 65 -7.01 3.01 -10.70
N ASN A 66 -8.19 3.16 -10.11
CA ASN A 66 -8.75 4.45 -9.70
C ASN A 66 -8.03 5.02 -8.46
N LEU A 67 -7.11 5.96 -8.67
CA LEU A 67 -6.33 6.59 -7.60
C LEU A 67 -7.19 7.35 -6.58
N LYS A 68 -8.25 8.01 -7.04
CA LYS A 68 -9.15 8.73 -6.12
C LYS A 68 -9.87 7.78 -5.17
N LYS A 69 -10.38 6.67 -5.68
CA LYS A 69 -10.97 5.61 -4.86
C LYS A 69 -9.94 5.03 -3.89
N ALA A 70 -8.72 4.78 -4.36
CA ALA A 70 -7.62 4.29 -3.53
C ALA A 70 -7.29 5.27 -2.40
N GLU A 71 -7.18 6.57 -2.69
CA GLU A 71 -6.93 7.59 -1.68
C GLU A 71 -8.03 7.62 -0.61
N GLU A 72 -9.29 7.64 -1.01
CA GLU A 72 -10.43 7.67 -0.08
C GLU A 72 -10.42 6.46 0.87
N MET A 73 -10.16 5.26 0.36
CA MET A 73 -10.08 4.04 1.17
C MET A 73 -8.87 4.05 2.10
N SER A 74 -7.72 4.44 1.60
CA SER A 74 -6.48 4.50 2.38
C SER A 74 -6.55 5.57 3.48
N ALA A 75 -7.17 6.71 3.20
CA ALA A 75 -7.41 7.76 4.20
C ALA A 75 -8.25 7.25 5.37
N LYS A 76 -9.27 6.42 5.11
CA LYS A 76 -10.06 5.78 6.17
C LYS A 76 -9.22 4.86 7.03
N ALA A 77 -8.32 4.08 6.41
CA ALA A 77 -7.42 3.19 7.14
C ALA A 77 -6.47 3.98 8.06
N VAL A 78 -5.85 5.04 7.56
CA VAL A 78 -4.97 5.91 8.34
C VAL A 78 -5.74 6.62 9.47
N LYS A 79 -6.97 7.07 9.21
CA LYS A 79 -7.81 7.69 10.24
C LYS A 79 -8.14 6.72 11.37
N ALA A 80 -8.39 5.46 11.04
CA ALA A 80 -8.72 4.42 12.03
C ALA A 80 -7.48 4.03 12.86
N GLU A 81 -6.31 3.95 12.26
CA GLU A 81 -5.07 3.55 12.91
C GLU A 81 -3.91 4.49 12.50
N PRO A 82 -3.85 5.70 13.09
CA PRO A 82 -2.91 6.75 12.66
C PRO A 82 -1.42 6.43 12.86
N ALA A 83 -1.10 5.44 13.67
CA ALA A 83 0.28 5.01 13.95
C ALA A 83 0.65 3.69 13.25
N ASN A 84 -0.25 3.15 12.42
CA ASN A 84 0.03 1.93 11.68
C ASN A 84 0.95 2.22 10.48
N ALA A 85 2.22 1.81 10.59
CA ALA A 85 3.23 2.08 9.57
C ALA A 85 2.85 1.52 8.18
N THR A 86 2.23 0.36 8.12
CA THR A 86 1.76 -0.23 6.85
C THR A 86 0.71 0.64 6.16
N TYR A 87 -0.25 1.17 6.92
CA TYR A 87 -1.30 2.03 6.37
C TYR A 87 -0.76 3.41 5.97
N LEU A 88 0.18 3.94 6.75
CA LEU A 88 0.87 5.18 6.41
C LEU A 88 1.70 5.06 5.14
N ASP A 89 2.42 3.94 4.95
CA ASP A 89 3.17 3.67 3.72
C ASP A 89 2.26 3.59 2.49
N THR A 90 1.16 2.86 2.59
CA THR A 90 0.18 2.77 1.50
C THR A 90 -0.34 4.14 1.11
N TYR A 91 -0.71 4.96 2.10
CA TYR A 91 -1.21 6.31 1.84
C TYR A 91 -0.15 7.21 1.21
N ALA A 92 1.08 7.16 1.72
CA ALA A 92 2.21 7.89 1.13
C ALA A 92 2.44 7.51 -0.33
N TRP A 93 2.36 6.22 -0.65
CA TRP A 93 2.57 5.73 -2.01
C TRP A 93 1.44 6.16 -2.96
N ILE A 94 0.19 6.16 -2.50
CA ILE A 94 -0.94 6.67 -3.28
C ILE A 94 -0.76 8.16 -3.59
N LEU A 95 -0.37 8.97 -2.61
CA LEU A 95 -0.09 10.39 -2.80
C LEU A 95 1.06 10.60 -3.78
N PHE A 96 2.09 9.75 -3.74
CA PHE A 96 3.17 9.77 -4.73
C PHE A 96 2.64 9.51 -6.15
N CYS A 97 1.77 8.52 -6.33
CA CYS A 97 1.16 8.21 -7.62
C CYS A 97 0.26 9.36 -8.12
N GLU A 98 -0.31 10.15 -7.22
CA GLU A 98 -1.06 11.37 -7.53
C GLU A 98 -0.17 12.60 -7.75
N GLU A 99 1.15 12.43 -7.76
CA GLU A 99 2.15 13.49 -7.90
C GLU A 99 2.13 14.54 -6.77
N ARG A 100 1.55 14.19 -5.63
CA ARG A 100 1.53 15.02 -4.41
C ARG A 100 2.73 14.70 -3.54
N TYR A 101 3.91 15.03 -4.03
CA TYR A 101 5.18 14.56 -3.47
C TYR A 101 5.50 15.09 -2.07
N ALA A 102 5.19 16.35 -1.79
CA ALA A 102 5.42 16.92 -0.46
C ALA A 102 4.56 16.23 0.62
N GLU A 103 3.30 15.96 0.30
CA GLU A 103 2.40 15.22 1.19
C GLU A 103 2.83 13.76 1.32
N ALA A 104 3.26 13.14 0.21
CA ALA A 104 3.81 11.78 0.23
C ALA A 104 5.02 11.69 1.17
N LYS A 105 5.92 12.66 1.14
CA LYS A 105 7.07 12.73 2.06
C LYS A 105 6.62 12.83 3.51
N PHE A 106 5.64 13.68 3.81
CA PHE A 106 5.11 13.82 5.17
C PHE A 106 4.64 12.47 5.74
N TYR A 107 3.86 11.71 4.95
CA TYR A 107 3.36 10.40 5.39
C TYR A 107 4.44 9.33 5.37
N MET A 108 5.41 9.40 4.48
CA MET A 108 6.56 8.50 4.50
C MET A 108 7.43 8.72 5.74
N ASP A 109 7.67 9.97 6.14
CA ASP A 109 8.40 10.29 7.37
C ASP A 109 7.65 9.74 8.60
N ALA A 110 6.32 9.82 8.60
CA ALA A 110 5.49 9.21 9.63
C ALA A 110 5.57 7.67 9.60
N THR A 111 5.61 7.06 8.42
CA THR A 111 5.82 5.61 8.26
C THR A 111 7.11 5.17 8.93
N LEU A 112 8.21 5.82 8.59
CA LEU A 112 9.54 5.47 9.10
C LEU A 112 9.65 5.68 10.62
N LYS A 113 8.96 6.69 11.15
CA LYS A 113 8.91 6.96 12.60
C LYS A 113 8.11 5.91 13.37
N ASN A 114 7.03 5.40 12.78
CA ASN A 114 6.12 4.44 13.43
C ASN A 114 6.46 2.98 13.11
N ASP A 115 7.38 2.74 12.19
CA ASP A 115 7.88 1.38 11.91
C ASP A 115 8.80 0.96 13.05
N THR A 116 8.26 0.19 13.98
CA THR A 116 8.97 -0.28 15.17
C THR A 116 9.56 -1.67 15.00
N ASP A 117 9.36 -2.29 13.85
CA ASP A 117 9.99 -3.56 13.54
C ASP A 117 11.52 -3.38 13.45
N SER A 118 12.25 -4.42 13.82
CA SER A 118 13.71 -4.39 13.87
C SER A 118 14.37 -4.13 12.51
N ALA A 119 13.62 -4.23 11.42
CA ALA A 119 14.08 -3.92 10.08
C ALA A 119 12.92 -3.40 9.23
N VAL A 120 13.03 -2.17 8.72
CA VAL A 120 12.11 -1.62 7.72
C VAL A 120 12.22 -2.46 6.44
N SER A 121 11.08 -2.79 5.84
CA SER A 121 11.05 -3.63 4.64
C SER A 121 11.71 -2.94 3.43
N ALA A 122 12.28 -3.75 2.54
CA ALA A 122 12.86 -3.25 1.29
C ALA A 122 11.87 -2.43 0.46
N ALA A 123 10.60 -2.84 0.43
CA ALA A 123 9.55 -2.11 -0.31
C ALA A 123 9.31 -0.71 0.24
N VAL A 124 9.22 -0.56 1.56
CA VAL A 124 9.05 0.75 2.21
C VAL A 124 10.26 1.65 1.95
N LEU A 125 11.47 1.09 2.05
CA LEU A 125 12.71 1.83 1.77
C LEU A 125 12.81 2.27 0.30
N GLU A 126 12.35 1.44 -0.63
CA GLU A 126 12.27 1.82 -2.06
C GLU A 126 11.25 2.94 -2.28
N HIS A 127 10.06 2.86 -1.69
CA HIS A 127 9.07 3.95 -1.72
C HIS A 127 9.66 5.26 -1.18
N ALA A 128 10.37 5.19 -0.05
CA ALA A 128 11.05 6.36 0.53
C ALA A 128 12.07 6.95 -0.44
N GLY A 129 12.87 6.12 -1.09
CA GLY A 129 13.84 6.55 -2.09
C GLY A 129 13.18 7.30 -3.26
N ASP A 130 12.10 6.76 -3.79
CA ASP A 130 11.38 7.37 -4.91
C ASP A 130 10.73 8.71 -4.52
N ILE A 131 10.13 8.76 -3.32
CA ILE A 131 9.50 9.98 -2.79
C ILE A 131 10.56 11.08 -2.54
N TYR A 132 11.66 10.75 -1.88
CA TYR A 132 12.72 11.70 -1.58
C TYR A 132 13.40 12.23 -2.84
N MET A 133 13.55 11.40 -3.88
CA MET A 133 14.05 11.85 -5.18
C MET A 133 13.14 12.91 -5.79
N LYS A 134 11.83 12.72 -5.74
CA LYS A 134 10.84 13.66 -6.30
C LYS A 134 10.77 14.98 -5.56
N VAL A 135 11.08 15.03 -4.28
CA VAL A 135 11.16 16.30 -3.52
C VAL A 135 12.54 16.95 -3.59
N GLY A 136 13.47 16.39 -4.37
CA GLY A 136 14.79 16.98 -4.59
C GLY A 136 15.85 16.62 -3.56
N GLU A 137 15.58 15.70 -2.67
CA GLU A 137 16.51 15.21 -1.64
C GLU A 137 17.27 13.98 -2.12
N LYS A 138 18.06 14.16 -3.17
CA LYS A 138 18.73 13.10 -3.93
C LYS A 138 19.67 12.24 -3.11
N GLU A 139 20.47 12.84 -2.24
CA GLU A 139 21.43 12.08 -1.42
C GLU A 139 20.71 11.10 -0.50
N GLN A 140 19.68 11.57 0.20
CA GLN A 140 18.86 10.74 1.08
C GLN A 140 18.07 9.68 0.29
N ALA A 141 17.60 10.02 -0.92
CA ALA A 141 16.94 9.06 -1.81
C ALA A 141 17.86 7.89 -2.13
N LEU A 142 19.12 8.16 -2.47
CA LEU A 142 20.12 7.13 -2.76
C LEU A 142 20.47 6.30 -1.52
N GLU A 143 20.52 6.90 -0.34
CA GLU A 143 20.71 6.18 0.92
C GLU A 143 19.56 5.20 1.20
N PHE A 144 18.31 5.62 0.98
CA PHE A 144 17.15 4.73 1.13
C PHE A 144 17.19 3.56 0.16
N LEU A 145 17.55 3.80 -1.09
CA LEU A 145 17.67 2.71 -2.07
C LEU A 145 18.81 1.74 -1.72
N GLN A 146 19.93 2.24 -1.19
CA GLN A 146 21.00 1.38 -0.69
C GLN A 146 20.54 0.51 0.48
N LYS A 147 19.83 1.11 1.44
CA LYS A 147 19.23 0.37 2.56
C LYS A 147 18.20 -0.67 2.08
N ALA A 148 17.44 -0.37 1.01
CA ALA A 148 16.51 -1.33 0.41
C ALA A 148 17.25 -2.57 -0.14
N ILE A 149 18.41 -2.39 -0.76
CA ILE A 149 19.27 -3.51 -1.18
C ILE A 149 19.70 -4.33 0.03
N GLU A 150 20.18 -3.68 1.08
CA GLU A 150 20.63 -4.33 2.32
C GLU A 150 19.49 -5.08 3.03
N ALA A 151 18.26 -4.60 2.90
CA ALA A 151 17.06 -5.24 3.42
C ALA A 151 16.54 -6.39 2.54
N GLY A 152 17.25 -6.77 1.49
CA GLY A 152 16.90 -7.90 0.63
C GLY A 152 16.12 -7.55 -0.63
N GLY A 153 16.03 -6.28 -1.01
CA GLY A 153 15.43 -5.84 -2.27
C GLY A 153 16.22 -6.32 -3.49
N ASP A 154 15.58 -6.22 -4.67
CA ASP A 154 16.21 -6.62 -5.94
C ASP A 154 17.42 -5.71 -6.23
N LYS A 155 18.62 -6.25 -5.98
CA LYS A 155 19.89 -5.53 -6.10
C LYS A 155 20.09 -4.95 -7.51
N ASP A 156 19.79 -5.71 -8.55
CA ASP A 156 20.02 -5.28 -9.93
C ASP A 156 19.04 -4.17 -10.34
N ALA A 157 17.76 -4.32 -10.02
CA ALA A 157 16.75 -3.31 -10.28
C ALA A 157 17.02 -2.00 -9.51
N LEU A 158 17.32 -2.10 -8.22
CA LEU A 158 17.61 -0.95 -7.37
C LEU A 158 18.92 -0.25 -7.77
N THR A 159 19.95 -1.00 -8.16
CA THR A 159 21.21 -0.41 -8.66
C THR A 159 20.96 0.37 -9.96
N ARG A 160 20.16 -0.18 -10.88
CA ARG A 160 19.78 0.56 -12.10
C ARG A 160 19.04 1.85 -11.77
N LYS A 161 18.10 1.80 -10.84
CA LYS A 161 17.34 2.97 -10.37
C LYS A 161 18.27 4.02 -9.76
N MET A 162 19.19 3.64 -8.89
CA MET A 162 20.19 4.53 -8.31
C MET A 162 21.06 5.21 -9.37
N ASN A 163 21.48 4.47 -10.38
CA ASN A 163 22.27 5.02 -11.49
C ASN A 163 21.48 6.02 -12.32
N LEU A 164 20.18 5.80 -12.54
CA LEU A 164 19.30 6.79 -13.18
C LEU A 164 19.19 8.06 -12.33
N TYR A 165 18.94 7.92 -11.04
CA TYR A 165 18.82 9.06 -10.12
C TYR A 165 20.11 9.87 -10.01
N ARG A 166 21.29 9.24 -10.05
CA ARG A 166 22.58 9.95 -10.06
C ARG A 166 22.76 10.85 -11.30
N LYS A 167 22.14 10.47 -12.43
CA LYS A 167 22.24 11.23 -13.70
C LYS A 167 21.23 12.37 -13.77
N GLU A 168 20.15 12.35 -13.00
CA GLU A 168 19.20 13.45 -12.96
C GLU A 168 19.85 14.68 -12.30
N LYS A 169 19.61 15.86 -12.90
CA LYS A 169 20.14 17.14 -12.40
C LYS A 169 19.21 17.76 -11.37
#